data_b0d6f19ac765f54e83850dfbc465d4b9
#
_entry.id   b0d6f19ac765f54e83850dfbc465d4b9
#
_cell.length_a   1.000
_cell.length_b   1.000
_cell.length_c   1.000
_cell.angle_alpha   90.00
_cell.angle_beta   90.00
_cell.angle_gamma   90.00
#
_symmetry.space_group_name_H-M   'P 1'
#
loop_
_entity.id
_entity.type
_entity.pdbx_description
1 polymer ?
#
loop_
_entity_poly.entity_id
_entity_poly.type
_entity_poly.pdbx_seq_one_letter_code
_entity_poly.pdbx_strand_id
1 'polypeptide(L)'
;MRIRTVTITVALALSLLGLSACRQGTETAGKKAQASYGRAELEGFIDKYLDAMLEKKVDPALFAKNVRFTENGVQLPLGDEGLWASMVGKGTYKFYIPDVEINQIAFLGTAREESNTEKDGDPVALAIRLKIADGLISEVEQLVIRADSGMGGGGRSAAASMEGGVKPHQVYFEDIPEAKRPSREDLIVVANKYFTGMQKNDGKGDYPFTDDCERLENGMQSTNVPLLPGQTRPDPKTSTSYSSNWGCKEQFESGLIYFVTRIRDRRFVAVDRERGIVFAFGFFDHAAGKTRNFTTPDGRNVTAGPVAPWTWQIAELFKIENNQIRRIEAVLQKCPYGMNSGWSTFEKGWSDEIQIVK
;
A
#
# COMPACT_ATOMS: atom_id res chain seq x y z
N MET A 1 -21.60 63.61 -31.67
CA MET A 1 -22.63 62.62 -32.10
C MET A 1 -23.43 62.19 -30.89
N ARG A 2 -24.76 62.43 -30.92
CA ARG A 2 -25.66 62.56 -29.78
C ARG A 2 -25.91 61.20 -29.04
N ILE A 3 -25.74 61.26 -27.71
CA ILE A 3 -26.12 60.23 -26.78
C ILE A 3 -27.63 60.44 -26.49
N ARG A 4 -28.44 59.35 -26.65
CA ARG A 4 -29.85 59.35 -26.22
C ARG A 4 -29.97 58.50 -24.98
N THR A 5 -30.33 59.17 -23.90
CA THR A 5 -30.72 58.59 -22.62
C THR A 5 -32.18 58.10 -22.72
N VAL A 6 -32.44 56.86 -22.36
CA VAL A 6 -33.81 56.32 -22.23
C VAL A 6 -34.06 56.07 -20.75
N THR A 7 -35.01 56.83 -20.21
CA THR A 7 -35.51 56.70 -18.84
C THR A 7 -36.70 55.72 -18.88
N ILE A 8 -36.65 54.63 -18.11
CA ILE A 8 -37.78 53.71 -17.92
C ILE A 8 -38.29 53.89 -16.49
N THR A 9 -39.54 54.34 -16.40
CA THR A 9 -40.30 54.51 -15.18
C THR A 9 -40.93 53.13 -14.83
N VAL A 10 -40.67 52.60 -13.62
CA VAL A 10 -41.30 51.37 -13.12
C VAL A 10 -42.40 51.80 -12.13
N ALA A 11 -43.63 51.42 -12.47
CA ALA A 11 -44.80 51.61 -11.61
C ALA A 11 -44.85 50.47 -10.58
N LEU A 12 -45.00 50.81 -9.29
CA LEU A 12 -45.20 49.92 -8.18
C LEU A 12 -46.67 49.53 -8.10
N ALA A 13 -47.00 48.28 -8.26
CA ALA A 13 -48.31 47.72 -7.92
C ALA A 13 -48.16 46.83 -6.67
N LEU A 14 -48.70 47.26 -5.55
CA LEU A 14 -48.92 46.43 -4.33
C LEU A 14 -50.09 45.50 -4.55
N SER A 15 -49.88 44.22 -4.48
CA SER A 15 -50.91 43.21 -4.26
C SER A 15 -50.59 42.39 -3.02
N LEU A 16 -51.38 42.63 -1.98
CA LEU A 16 -51.46 41.76 -0.79
C LEU A 16 -52.07 40.41 -1.18
N LEU A 17 -51.34 39.33 -1.00
CA LEU A 17 -51.88 37.98 -1.01
C LEU A 17 -51.25 37.17 0.15
N GLY A 18 -52.16 36.50 0.86
CA GLY A 18 -52.00 35.89 2.17
C GLY A 18 -50.90 34.82 2.26
N LEU A 19 -50.20 34.84 3.38
CA LEU A 19 -49.29 33.82 3.83
C LEU A 19 -50.04 32.56 4.28
N SER A 20 -50.08 31.53 3.44
CA SER A 20 -50.28 30.15 3.86
C SER A 20 -48.92 29.55 4.18
N ALA A 21 -48.58 29.42 5.45
CA ALA A 21 -47.37 28.77 5.91
C ALA A 21 -47.46 27.26 5.69
N CYS A 22 -46.96 26.76 4.56
CA CYS A 22 -46.57 25.36 4.45
C CYS A 22 -45.25 25.15 5.21
N ARG A 23 -45.33 24.58 6.41
CA ARG A 23 -44.16 23.98 7.09
C ARG A 23 -43.70 22.80 6.25
N GLN A 24 -42.72 23.03 5.37
CA GLN A 24 -41.88 21.97 4.86
C GLN A 24 -40.99 21.50 6.03
N GLY A 25 -41.33 20.35 6.58
CA GLY A 25 -40.44 19.62 7.45
C GLY A 25 -39.21 19.22 6.63
N THR A 26 -38.06 19.87 6.88
CA THR A 26 -36.77 19.36 6.47
C THR A 26 -36.52 18.09 7.26
N GLU A 27 -36.86 16.93 6.68
CA GLU A 27 -36.29 15.67 7.12
C GLU A 27 -34.76 15.79 6.88
N THR A 28 -34.03 16.15 7.92
CA THR A 28 -32.60 15.86 8.01
C THR A 28 -32.51 14.33 8.00
N ALA A 29 -32.19 13.76 6.84
CA ALA A 29 -31.76 12.38 6.75
C ALA A 29 -30.59 12.21 7.71
N GLY A 30 -30.85 11.70 8.89
CA GLY A 30 -29.85 11.38 9.88
C GLY A 30 -28.86 10.43 9.22
N LYS A 31 -27.58 10.86 9.09
CA LYS A 31 -26.51 9.94 8.74
C LYS A 31 -26.59 8.78 9.72
N LYS A 32 -27.00 7.61 9.24
CA LYS A 32 -26.95 6.36 10.00
C LYS A 32 -25.51 6.25 10.52
N ALA A 33 -25.33 6.14 11.83
CA ALA A 33 -24.01 5.94 12.41
C ALA A 33 -23.42 4.69 11.73
N GLN A 34 -22.28 4.83 11.10
CA GLN A 34 -21.58 3.71 10.48
C GLN A 34 -21.24 2.72 11.59
N ALA A 35 -21.54 1.43 11.39
CA ALA A 35 -21.18 0.39 12.34
C ALA A 35 -19.65 0.41 12.55
N SER A 36 -19.21 0.30 13.81
CA SER A 36 -17.80 0.20 14.16
C SER A 36 -17.47 -1.27 14.42
N TYR A 37 -16.38 -1.75 13.86
CA TYR A 37 -15.90 -3.12 14.00
C TYR A 37 -14.61 -3.15 14.82
N GLY A 38 -14.53 -4.09 15.76
CA GLY A 38 -13.32 -4.36 16.50
C GLY A 38 -12.28 -5.15 15.68
N ARG A 39 -11.06 -5.26 16.23
CA ARG A 39 -9.95 -6.00 15.61
C ARG A 39 -10.36 -7.39 15.13
N ALA A 40 -10.90 -8.23 16.03
CA ALA A 40 -11.25 -9.61 15.72
C ALA A 40 -12.35 -9.72 14.64
N GLU A 41 -13.29 -8.77 14.60
CA GLU A 41 -14.32 -8.75 13.58
C GLU A 41 -13.74 -8.44 12.20
N LEU A 42 -12.82 -7.45 12.12
CA LEU A 42 -12.13 -7.11 10.87
C LEU A 42 -11.25 -8.27 10.39
N GLU A 43 -10.49 -8.91 11.28
CA GLU A 43 -9.69 -10.11 10.96
C GLU A 43 -10.58 -11.24 10.43
N GLY A 44 -11.77 -11.43 11.02
CA GLY A 44 -12.77 -12.40 10.56
C GLY A 44 -13.31 -12.12 9.15
N PHE A 45 -13.32 -10.87 8.67
CA PHE A 45 -13.68 -10.57 7.28
C PHE A 45 -12.62 -11.06 6.29
N ILE A 46 -11.33 -10.99 6.63
CA ILE A 46 -10.27 -11.57 5.81
C ILE A 46 -10.41 -13.10 5.73
N ASP A 47 -10.64 -13.77 6.86
CA ASP A 47 -10.80 -15.22 6.87
C ASP A 47 -11.98 -15.66 6.02
N LYS A 48 -13.14 -15.00 6.16
CA LYS A 48 -14.33 -15.25 5.33
C LYS A 48 -14.08 -14.95 3.84
N TYR A 49 -13.33 -13.89 3.53
CA TYR A 49 -12.96 -13.56 2.16
C TYR A 49 -12.10 -14.66 1.52
N LEU A 50 -11.08 -15.15 2.25
CA LEU A 50 -10.22 -16.23 1.78
C LEU A 50 -11.00 -17.56 1.66
N ASP A 51 -11.96 -17.83 2.55
CA ASP A 51 -12.84 -19.01 2.44
C ASP A 51 -13.74 -18.91 1.21
N ALA A 52 -14.39 -17.76 1.00
CA ALA A 52 -15.25 -17.52 -0.16
C ALA A 52 -14.48 -17.67 -1.48
N MET A 53 -13.24 -17.18 -1.55
CA MET A 53 -12.37 -17.33 -2.72
C MET A 53 -11.96 -18.80 -2.95
N LEU A 54 -11.64 -19.55 -1.89
CA LEU A 54 -11.32 -20.97 -1.99
C LEU A 54 -12.53 -21.79 -2.44
N GLU A 55 -13.71 -21.47 -1.92
CA GLU A 55 -14.98 -22.14 -2.26
C GLU A 55 -15.57 -21.66 -3.62
N LYS A 56 -14.96 -20.65 -4.26
CA LYS A 56 -15.47 -20.00 -5.50
C LYS A 56 -16.90 -19.47 -5.33
N LYS A 57 -17.23 -18.95 -4.15
CA LYS A 57 -18.60 -18.55 -3.80
C LYS A 57 -18.68 -17.07 -3.45
N VAL A 58 -19.36 -16.28 -4.27
CA VAL A 58 -19.71 -14.88 -3.97
C VAL A 58 -21.03 -14.85 -3.22
N ASP A 59 -20.96 -14.78 -1.88
CA ASP A 59 -22.14 -14.78 -1.02
C ASP A 59 -22.65 -13.35 -0.81
N PRO A 60 -23.93 -13.04 -1.16
CA PRO A 60 -24.52 -11.72 -0.93
C PRO A 60 -24.63 -11.34 0.55
N ALA A 61 -24.48 -12.30 1.48
CA ALA A 61 -24.39 -12.03 2.90
C ALA A 61 -22.99 -11.54 3.35
N LEU A 62 -21.97 -11.70 2.49
CA LEU A 62 -20.61 -11.26 2.74
C LEU A 62 -20.21 -10.05 1.88
N PHE A 63 -20.71 -9.97 0.64
CA PHE A 63 -20.30 -8.95 -0.33
C PHE A 63 -21.43 -7.98 -0.66
N ALA A 64 -21.10 -6.69 -0.75
CA ALA A 64 -22.00 -5.69 -1.28
C ALA A 64 -22.34 -5.98 -2.75
N LYS A 65 -23.58 -5.67 -3.17
CA LYS A 65 -24.04 -5.91 -4.55
C LYS A 65 -23.13 -5.29 -5.62
N ASN A 66 -22.53 -4.15 -5.31
CA ASN A 66 -21.64 -3.39 -6.19
C ASN A 66 -20.20 -3.36 -5.64
N VAL A 67 -19.75 -4.46 -5.05
CA VAL A 67 -18.37 -4.59 -4.57
C VAL A 67 -17.39 -4.26 -5.69
N ARG A 68 -16.41 -3.40 -5.37
CA ARG A 68 -15.32 -3.08 -6.29
C ARG A 68 -14.16 -4.01 -6.01
N PHE A 69 -13.73 -4.76 -7.01
CA PHE A 69 -12.62 -5.70 -6.91
C PHE A 69 -11.53 -5.36 -7.93
N THR A 70 -10.28 -5.38 -7.48
CA THR A 70 -9.10 -5.33 -8.36
C THR A 70 -8.10 -6.39 -7.96
N GLU A 71 -7.47 -7.02 -8.97
CA GLU A 71 -6.27 -7.82 -8.81
C GLU A 71 -5.15 -7.21 -9.65
N ASN A 72 -3.99 -6.99 -9.02
CA ASN A 72 -2.80 -6.44 -9.69
C ASN A 72 -3.06 -5.13 -10.46
N GLY A 73 -3.95 -4.28 -9.92
CA GLY A 73 -4.32 -2.99 -10.53
C GLY A 73 -5.34 -3.07 -11.66
N VAL A 74 -5.84 -4.25 -11.98
CA VAL A 74 -6.88 -4.45 -12.98
C VAL A 74 -8.22 -4.68 -12.29
N GLN A 75 -9.25 -3.94 -12.69
CA GLN A 75 -10.62 -4.19 -12.22
C GLN A 75 -11.16 -5.44 -12.89
N LEU A 76 -11.57 -6.41 -12.09
CA LEU A 76 -12.10 -7.69 -12.54
C LEU A 76 -13.50 -7.91 -11.93
N PRO A 77 -14.34 -8.75 -12.55
CA PRO A 77 -15.52 -9.30 -11.89
C PRO A 77 -15.09 -10.16 -10.69
N LEU A 78 -15.76 -9.98 -9.56
CA LEU A 78 -15.50 -10.79 -8.38
C LEU A 78 -16.07 -12.20 -8.59
N GLY A 79 -15.28 -13.22 -8.32
CA GLY A 79 -15.71 -14.61 -8.33
C GLY A 79 -15.21 -15.46 -9.50
N ASP A 80 -14.97 -14.85 -10.66
CA ASP A 80 -14.79 -15.59 -11.92
C ASP A 80 -13.39 -15.52 -12.53
N GLU A 81 -12.55 -14.55 -12.09
CA GLU A 81 -11.26 -14.28 -12.72
C GLU A 81 -10.14 -14.10 -11.68
N GLY A 82 -8.89 -14.16 -12.15
CA GLY A 82 -7.70 -14.02 -11.34
C GLY A 82 -7.56 -15.15 -10.32
N LEU A 83 -7.04 -14.85 -9.13
CA LEU A 83 -6.87 -15.84 -8.07
C LEU A 83 -8.20 -16.44 -7.60
N TRP A 84 -9.32 -15.73 -7.76
CA TRP A 84 -10.65 -16.30 -7.50
C TRP A 84 -10.93 -17.54 -8.31
N ALA A 85 -10.55 -17.57 -9.59
CA ALA A 85 -10.72 -18.74 -10.44
C ALA A 85 -9.77 -19.88 -10.09
N SER A 86 -8.55 -19.57 -9.66
CA SER A 86 -7.43 -20.52 -9.61
C SER A 86 -6.96 -20.90 -8.19
N MET A 87 -7.46 -20.26 -7.12
CA MET A 87 -7.06 -20.60 -5.75
C MET A 87 -7.49 -22.02 -5.36
N VAL A 88 -6.55 -22.84 -4.90
CA VAL A 88 -6.78 -24.21 -4.46
C VAL A 88 -6.43 -24.45 -2.98
N GLY A 89 -5.82 -23.46 -2.30
CA GLY A 89 -5.48 -23.60 -0.89
C GLY A 89 -5.06 -22.28 -0.25
N LYS A 90 -5.18 -22.22 1.08
CA LYS A 90 -4.63 -21.15 1.90
C LYS A 90 -3.18 -21.48 2.24
N GLY A 91 -2.30 -20.47 2.26
CA GLY A 91 -0.93 -20.63 2.73
C GLY A 91 -0.81 -20.51 4.25
N THR A 92 0.43 -20.61 4.73
CA THR A 92 0.74 -20.64 6.18
C THR A 92 1.17 -19.30 6.75
N TYR A 93 1.61 -18.36 5.91
CA TYR A 93 1.92 -17.00 6.34
C TYR A 93 0.65 -16.16 6.40
N LYS A 94 0.38 -15.56 7.57
CA LYS A 94 -0.82 -14.73 7.80
C LYS A 94 -0.47 -13.57 8.72
N PHE A 95 -0.71 -12.35 8.25
CA PHE A 95 -0.58 -11.16 9.06
C PHE A 95 -1.72 -10.17 8.77
N TYR A 96 -2.42 -9.76 9.84
CA TYR A 96 -3.60 -8.91 9.77
C TYR A 96 -3.27 -7.52 10.29
N ILE A 97 -3.71 -6.49 9.56
CA ILE A 97 -3.52 -5.08 9.90
C ILE A 97 -4.88 -4.38 9.91
N PRO A 98 -5.67 -4.50 10.99
CA PRO A 98 -6.98 -3.89 11.09
C PRO A 98 -6.86 -2.39 11.40
N ASP A 99 -7.60 -1.56 10.65
CA ASP A 99 -7.84 -0.14 10.92
C ASP A 99 -9.28 0.03 11.42
N VAL A 100 -9.44 -0.02 12.73
CA VAL A 100 -10.76 0.05 13.39
C VAL A 100 -11.42 1.43 13.28
N GLU A 101 -10.64 2.48 12.98
CA GLU A 101 -11.15 3.85 12.86
C GLU A 101 -11.93 4.07 11.57
N ILE A 102 -11.59 3.35 10.51
CA ILE A 102 -12.19 3.52 9.18
C ILE A 102 -12.83 2.25 8.62
N ASN A 103 -12.97 1.20 9.45
CA ASN A 103 -13.51 -0.10 9.06
C ASN A 103 -12.85 -0.69 7.82
N GLN A 104 -11.52 -0.65 7.80
CA GLN A 104 -10.71 -1.30 6.78
C GLN A 104 -9.75 -2.30 7.42
N ILE A 105 -9.33 -3.27 6.65
CA ILE A 105 -8.29 -4.18 7.06
C ILE A 105 -7.37 -4.47 5.88
N ALA A 106 -6.06 -4.44 6.15
CA ALA A 106 -5.08 -5.00 5.25
C ALA A 106 -4.61 -6.38 5.74
N PHE A 107 -4.13 -7.18 4.82
CA PHE A 107 -3.62 -8.52 5.07
C PHE A 107 -2.40 -8.77 4.20
N LEU A 108 -1.38 -9.35 4.80
CA LEU A 108 -0.21 -9.87 4.12
C LEU A 108 -0.16 -11.37 4.37
N GLY A 109 -0.12 -12.18 3.30
CA GLY A 109 -0.21 -13.62 3.47
C GLY A 109 0.21 -14.42 2.25
N THR A 110 -0.09 -15.72 2.29
CA THR A 110 0.18 -16.64 1.20
C THR A 110 -1.04 -17.51 0.88
N ALA A 111 -1.09 -17.98 -0.36
CA ALA A 111 -2.10 -18.93 -0.85
C ALA A 111 -1.48 -19.94 -1.81
N ARG A 112 -2.30 -20.84 -2.34
CA ARG A 112 -1.95 -21.79 -3.38
C ARG A 112 -2.85 -21.54 -4.59
N GLU A 113 -2.26 -21.41 -5.74
CA GLU A 113 -2.92 -21.29 -7.04
C GLU A 113 -2.79 -22.60 -7.82
N GLU A 114 -3.78 -22.97 -8.62
CA GLU A 114 -3.76 -24.19 -9.45
C GLU A 114 -2.46 -24.27 -10.25
N SER A 115 -1.87 -25.46 -10.31
CA SER A 115 -0.59 -25.72 -10.96
C SER A 115 -0.66 -26.95 -11.84
N ASN A 116 0.06 -26.92 -12.95
CA ASN A 116 0.26 -28.10 -13.81
C ASN A 116 1.36 -29.02 -13.31
N THR A 117 2.18 -28.60 -12.35
CA THR A 117 3.38 -29.31 -11.88
C THR A 117 3.31 -29.67 -10.41
N GLU A 118 2.67 -28.84 -9.58
CA GLU A 118 2.61 -28.99 -8.14
C GLU A 118 1.22 -29.46 -7.70
N LYS A 119 1.14 -30.66 -7.08
CA LYS A 119 -0.14 -31.26 -6.66
C LYS A 119 -0.93 -30.38 -5.69
N ASP A 120 -0.24 -29.68 -4.79
CA ASP A 120 -0.85 -28.81 -3.78
C ASP A 120 -0.97 -27.34 -4.24
N GLY A 121 -0.69 -27.09 -5.53
CA GLY A 121 -0.73 -25.77 -6.17
C GLY A 121 0.55 -24.94 -5.98
N ASP A 122 0.74 -23.98 -6.87
CA ASP A 122 1.87 -23.06 -6.83
C ASP A 122 1.69 -22.02 -5.71
N PRO A 123 2.73 -21.76 -4.91
CA PRO A 123 2.65 -20.79 -3.83
C PRO A 123 2.63 -19.36 -4.38
N VAL A 124 1.65 -18.54 -3.95
CA VAL A 124 1.53 -17.13 -4.27
C VAL A 124 1.51 -16.28 -3.00
N ALA A 125 2.20 -15.13 -3.01
CA ALA A 125 2.10 -14.16 -1.92
C ALA A 125 0.96 -13.19 -2.19
N LEU A 126 0.31 -12.73 -1.12
CA LEU A 126 -0.88 -11.90 -1.16
C LEU A 126 -0.70 -10.64 -0.33
N ALA A 127 -1.14 -9.51 -0.89
CA ALA A 127 -1.51 -8.35 -0.11
C ALA A 127 -2.96 -8.00 -0.43
N ILE A 128 -3.81 -7.88 0.58
CA ILE A 128 -5.24 -7.63 0.41
C ILE A 128 -5.63 -6.44 1.26
N ARG A 129 -6.49 -5.55 0.73
CA ARG A 129 -7.25 -4.57 1.48
C ARG A 129 -8.73 -4.85 1.32
N LEU A 130 -9.45 -4.90 2.43
CA LEU A 130 -10.91 -4.92 2.45
C LEU A 130 -11.44 -3.64 3.10
N LYS A 131 -12.49 -3.09 2.54
CA LYS A 131 -13.31 -2.05 3.17
C LYS A 131 -14.67 -2.61 3.52
N ILE A 132 -15.09 -2.40 4.76
CA ILE A 132 -16.33 -2.92 5.28
C ILE A 132 -17.32 -1.76 5.41
N ALA A 133 -18.49 -1.90 4.80
CA ALA A 133 -19.59 -0.94 4.91
C ALA A 133 -20.90 -1.70 5.15
N ASP A 134 -21.66 -1.27 6.13
CA ASP A 134 -22.97 -1.86 6.51
C ASP A 134 -22.92 -3.39 6.71
N GLY A 135 -21.82 -3.92 7.26
CA GLY A 135 -21.62 -5.35 7.52
C GLY A 135 -21.17 -6.17 6.31
N LEU A 136 -20.89 -5.54 5.18
CA LEU A 136 -20.52 -6.21 3.94
C LEU A 136 -19.15 -5.70 3.42
N ILE A 137 -18.43 -6.55 2.72
CA ILE A 137 -17.24 -6.17 1.98
C ILE A 137 -17.67 -5.34 0.77
N SER A 138 -17.31 -4.06 0.76
CA SER A 138 -17.67 -3.11 -0.30
C SER A 138 -16.55 -2.85 -1.30
N GLU A 139 -15.28 -3.03 -0.86
CA GLU A 139 -14.11 -2.88 -1.71
C GLU A 139 -13.10 -3.97 -1.39
N VAL A 140 -12.47 -4.50 -2.45
CA VAL A 140 -11.36 -5.45 -2.38
C VAL A 140 -10.26 -4.96 -3.31
N GLU A 141 -9.10 -4.67 -2.76
CA GLU A 141 -7.87 -4.45 -3.52
C GLU A 141 -6.89 -5.58 -3.20
N GLN A 142 -6.45 -6.30 -4.22
CA GLN A 142 -5.63 -7.49 -4.07
C GLN A 142 -4.39 -7.39 -4.95
N LEU A 143 -3.23 -7.67 -4.38
CA LEU A 143 -1.96 -7.84 -5.08
C LEU A 143 -1.53 -9.30 -4.93
N VAL A 144 -1.37 -10.00 -6.04
CA VAL A 144 -0.98 -11.42 -6.10
C VAL A 144 0.40 -11.52 -6.73
N ILE A 145 1.37 -12.00 -5.97
CA ILE A 145 2.76 -12.15 -6.42
C ILE A 145 3.00 -13.61 -6.77
N ARG A 146 3.10 -13.87 -8.07
CA ARG A 146 3.41 -15.19 -8.64
C ARG A 146 4.92 -15.38 -8.81
N ALA A 147 5.36 -16.61 -8.97
CA ALA A 147 6.80 -16.94 -9.04
C ALA A 147 7.54 -16.24 -10.20
N ASP A 148 6.85 -15.98 -11.31
CA ASP A 148 7.38 -15.33 -12.51
C ASP A 148 7.34 -13.78 -12.46
N SER A 149 6.92 -13.21 -11.35
CA SER A 149 6.69 -11.75 -11.21
C SER A 149 7.96 -10.87 -11.27
N GLY A 150 9.11 -11.45 -11.54
CA GLY A 150 10.32 -10.72 -11.97
C GLY A 150 11.16 -10.07 -10.88
N MET A 151 10.98 -10.40 -9.61
CA MET A 151 12.01 -10.15 -8.59
C MET A 151 13.11 -11.18 -8.73
N GLY A 152 14.10 -10.77 -9.50
CA GLY A 152 15.17 -11.54 -10.05
C GLY A 152 15.97 -12.42 -9.12
N GLY A 153 16.57 -13.39 -9.70
CA GLY A 153 17.71 -14.09 -9.20
C GLY A 153 17.38 -15.31 -8.34
N GLY A 154 17.12 -16.42 -8.98
CA GLY A 154 17.28 -17.70 -8.31
C GLY A 154 16.02 -18.54 -8.09
N GLY A 155 14.90 -18.24 -8.72
CA GLY A 155 13.76 -19.18 -8.81
C GLY A 155 12.98 -19.43 -7.51
N ARG A 156 13.18 -18.63 -6.45
CA ARG A 156 12.34 -18.70 -5.26
C ARG A 156 11.12 -17.81 -5.41
N SER A 157 9.91 -18.38 -5.22
CA SER A 157 8.71 -17.57 -5.13
C SER A 157 8.70 -16.74 -3.84
N ALA A 158 8.07 -15.55 -3.89
CA ALA A 158 7.85 -14.72 -2.71
C ALA A 158 7.18 -15.52 -1.59
N ALA A 159 6.12 -16.26 -1.92
CA ALA A 159 5.38 -17.08 -0.96
C ALA A 159 6.25 -18.17 -0.32
N ALA A 160 7.06 -18.89 -1.10
CA ALA A 160 7.95 -19.90 -0.55
C ALA A 160 8.99 -19.29 0.40
N SER A 161 9.46 -18.07 0.13
CA SER A 161 10.36 -17.34 1.03
C SER A 161 9.64 -16.92 2.31
N MET A 162 8.42 -16.41 2.22
CA MET A 162 7.61 -16.02 3.38
C MET A 162 7.25 -17.23 4.27
N GLU A 163 6.96 -18.38 3.69
CA GLU A 163 6.60 -19.60 4.42
C GLU A 163 7.81 -20.39 4.94
N GLY A 164 8.95 -20.31 4.26
CA GLY A 164 10.15 -21.13 4.49
C GLY A 164 10.94 -20.82 5.75
N GLY A 165 10.37 -20.12 6.71
CA GLY A 165 11.00 -19.80 8.00
C GLY A 165 10.70 -18.40 8.50
N VAL A 166 10.11 -17.55 7.68
CA VAL A 166 9.73 -16.20 8.05
C VAL A 166 8.26 -16.23 8.47
N LYS A 167 8.01 -16.34 9.76
CA LYS A 167 6.70 -15.99 10.34
C LYS A 167 6.67 -14.47 10.52
N PRO A 168 5.48 -13.83 10.61
CA PRO A 168 5.42 -12.43 11.01
C PRO A 168 6.25 -12.21 12.26
N HIS A 169 7.18 -11.25 12.20
CA HIS A 169 8.14 -11.04 13.27
C HIS A 169 7.43 -10.62 14.57
N GLN A 170 7.92 -11.09 15.73
CA GLN A 170 7.28 -10.83 17.03
C GLN A 170 7.06 -9.34 17.30
N VAL A 171 7.93 -8.46 16.84
CA VAL A 171 7.82 -7.00 16.99
C VAL A 171 6.50 -6.43 16.46
N TYR A 172 5.89 -7.06 15.46
CA TYR A 172 4.60 -6.63 14.91
C TYR A 172 3.42 -6.84 15.88
N PHE A 173 3.58 -7.70 16.88
CA PHE A 173 2.56 -8.03 17.86
C PHE A 173 2.75 -7.27 19.19
N GLU A 174 3.78 -6.42 19.27
CA GLU A 174 4.03 -5.58 20.43
C GLU A 174 3.06 -4.39 20.43
N ASP A 175 2.23 -4.30 21.47
CA ASP A 175 1.24 -3.23 21.60
C ASP A 175 1.88 -1.94 22.14
N ILE A 176 1.48 -0.80 21.61
CA ILE A 176 1.81 0.52 22.12
C ILE A 176 0.82 0.85 23.24
N PRO A 177 1.30 1.20 24.46
CA PRO A 177 0.41 1.64 25.53
C PRO A 177 -0.49 2.78 25.08
N GLU A 178 -1.78 2.74 25.41
CA GLU A 178 -2.80 3.66 24.91
C GLU A 178 -2.41 5.14 25.01
N ALA A 179 -1.87 5.54 26.16
CA ALA A 179 -1.41 6.92 26.41
C ALA A 179 -0.23 7.37 25.51
N LYS A 180 0.42 6.44 24.81
CA LYS A 180 1.57 6.69 23.92
C LYS A 180 1.26 6.42 22.44
N ARG A 181 0.04 6.00 22.12
CA ARG A 181 -0.35 5.71 20.73
C ARG A 181 -0.36 7.00 19.92
N PRO A 182 0.44 7.09 18.84
CA PRO A 182 0.39 8.23 17.92
C PRO A 182 -0.98 8.32 17.23
N SER A 183 -1.29 9.46 16.67
CA SER A 183 -2.45 9.58 15.79
C SER A 183 -2.26 8.77 14.51
N ARG A 184 -3.36 8.47 13.82
CA ARG A 184 -3.33 7.81 12.52
C ARG A 184 -2.50 8.60 11.50
N GLU A 185 -2.67 9.91 11.51
CA GLU A 185 -1.99 10.87 10.64
C GLU A 185 -0.48 10.91 10.92
N ASP A 186 -0.07 10.94 12.18
CA ASP A 186 1.35 10.95 12.56
C ASP A 186 2.07 9.69 12.08
N LEU A 187 1.43 8.52 12.25
CA LEU A 187 1.99 7.25 11.75
C LEU A 187 2.16 7.25 10.24
N ILE A 188 1.17 7.78 9.49
CA ILE A 188 1.25 7.91 8.03
C ILE A 188 2.39 8.85 7.62
N VAL A 189 2.55 9.97 8.31
CA VAL A 189 3.65 10.92 8.03
C VAL A 189 5.01 10.27 8.21
N VAL A 190 5.20 9.48 9.28
CA VAL A 190 6.46 8.76 9.52
C VAL A 190 6.69 7.69 8.43
N ALA A 191 5.68 6.89 8.11
CA ALA A 191 5.78 5.89 7.04
C ALA A 191 6.13 6.53 5.69
N ASN A 192 5.50 7.67 5.35
CA ASN A 192 5.75 8.36 4.08
C ASN A 192 7.18 8.92 3.96
N LYS A 193 7.91 9.16 5.05
CA LYS A 193 9.32 9.56 5.01
C LYS A 193 10.19 8.49 4.33
N TYR A 194 9.81 7.20 4.46
CA TYR A 194 10.47 6.13 3.71
C TYR A 194 10.30 6.32 2.20
N PHE A 195 9.08 6.54 1.70
CA PHE A 195 8.84 6.77 0.28
C PHE A 195 9.54 8.03 -0.23
N THR A 196 9.44 9.12 0.51
CA THR A 196 10.10 10.38 0.16
C THR A 196 11.62 10.23 0.15
N GLY A 197 12.17 9.54 1.15
CA GLY A 197 13.62 9.32 1.27
C GLY A 197 14.20 8.37 0.21
N MET A 198 13.39 7.43 -0.29
CA MET A 198 13.82 6.50 -1.35
C MET A 198 13.71 7.11 -2.74
N GLN A 199 12.71 7.96 -2.99
CA GLN A 199 12.50 8.58 -4.30
C GLN A 199 13.68 9.50 -4.66
N LYS A 200 14.41 9.19 -5.73
CA LYS A 200 15.64 9.89 -6.14
C LYS A 200 16.58 10.11 -4.94
N ASN A 201 16.78 9.05 -4.19
CA ASN A 201 17.57 9.11 -2.97
C ASN A 201 18.93 9.74 -3.21
N ASP A 202 19.23 10.81 -2.47
CA ASP A 202 20.49 11.56 -2.54
C ASP A 202 21.29 11.50 -1.23
N GLY A 203 20.84 10.70 -0.27
CA GLY A 203 21.52 10.54 1.01
C GLY A 203 21.32 11.69 2.01
N LYS A 204 20.47 12.69 1.71
CA LYS A 204 20.27 13.92 2.52
C LYS A 204 18.89 14.05 3.16
N GLY A 205 18.04 13.04 3.02
CA GLY A 205 16.68 13.08 3.55
C GLY A 205 16.60 12.92 5.06
N ASP A 206 15.37 13.04 5.59
CA ASP A 206 15.03 12.64 6.95
C ASP A 206 14.66 11.15 6.94
N TYR A 207 15.52 10.34 7.52
CA TYR A 207 15.43 8.88 7.53
C TYR A 207 15.17 8.37 8.95
N PRO A 208 13.91 8.32 9.39
CA PRO A 208 13.55 8.01 10.78
C PRO A 208 13.58 6.49 11.04
N PHE A 209 14.72 5.86 10.86
CA PHE A 209 14.90 4.45 11.18
C PHE A 209 15.49 4.27 12.57
N THR A 210 15.09 3.19 13.24
CA THR A 210 15.83 2.70 14.41
C THR A 210 17.14 2.06 13.97
N ASP A 211 18.10 1.94 14.88
CA ASP A 211 19.40 1.34 14.55
C ASP A 211 19.28 -0.16 14.21
N ASP A 212 18.26 -0.84 14.75
CA ASP A 212 17.93 -2.25 14.49
C ASP A 212 16.90 -2.45 13.37
N CYS A 213 16.64 -1.41 12.58
CA CYS A 213 15.66 -1.51 11.48
C CYS A 213 16.04 -2.58 10.48
N GLU A 214 15.09 -3.48 10.21
CA GLU A 214 15.20 -4.50 9.16
C GLU A 214 14.12 -4.34 8.10
N ARG A 215 14.48 -4.68 6.85
CA ARG A 215 13.54 -4.69 5.72
C ARG A 215 13.56 -6.05 5.04
N LEU A 216 12.34 -6.57 4.80
CA LEU A 216 12.08 -7.76 4.00
C LEU A 216 11.32 -7.36 2.73
N GLU A 217 11.70 -7.94 1.60
CA GLU A 217 11.05 -7.78 0.30
C GLU A 217 10.77 -9.16 -0.28
N ASN A 218 9.52 -9.48 -0.55
CA ASN A 218 9.10 -10.82 -0.99
C ASN A 218 9.63 -11.95 -0.09
N GLY A 219 9.60 -11.74 1.23
CA GLY A 219 10.08 -12.70 2.23
C GLY A 219 11.60 -12.83 2.33
N MET A 220 12.36 -12.04 1.57
CA MET A 220 13.83 -12.04 1.63
C MET A 220 14.33 -10.80 2.37
N GLN A 221 15.28 -10.99 3.27
CA GLN A 221 15.93 -9.88 3.98
C GLN A 221 16.75 -9.04 3.01
N SER A 222 16.51 -7.72 2.98
CA SER A 222 17.18 -6.77 2.09
C SER A 222 18.05 -5.74 2.83
N THR A 223 18.11 -5.83 4.16
CA THR A 223 19.01 -5.06 5.03
C THR A 223 19.68 -5.97 6.05
N ASN A 224 20.83 -5.58 6.59
CA ASN A 224 21.55 -6.32 7.63
C ASN A 224 21.78 -7.81 7.29
N VAL A 225 21.85 -8.16 6.01
CA VAL A 225 22.11 -9.54 5.57
C VAL A 225 23.50 -9.95 6.06
N PRO A 226 23.62 -11.08 6.78
CA PRO A 226 24.92 -11.57 7.24
C PRO A 226 25.90 -11.77 6.09
N LEU A 227 27.16 -11.47 6.34
CA LEU A 227 28.25 -11.75 5.40
C LEU A 227 28.51 -13.25 5.31
N LEU A 228 28.75 -13.72 4.11
CA LEU A 228 29.26 -15.09 3.93
C LEU A 228 30.72 -15.19 4.40
N PRO A 229 31.20 -16.37 4.81
CA PRO A 229 32.59 -16.56 5.17
C PRO A 229 33.56 -16.04 4.12
N GLY A 230 34.52 -15.22 4.54
CA GLY A 230 35.52 -14.61 3.63
C GLY A 230 35.09 -13.33 2.91
N GLN A 231 33.83 -12.90 3.05
CA GLN A 231 33.37 -11.62 2.53
C GLN A 231 33.74 -10.46 3.46
N THR A 232 34.04 -9.32 2.86
CA THR A 232 34.21 -8.03 3.58
C THR A 232 32.97 -7.18 3.37
N ARG A 233 32.47 -6.57 4.45
CA ARG A 233 31.34 -5.65 4.38
C ARG A 233 31.73 -4.41 3.58
N PRO A 234 30.97 -4.08 2.51
CA PRO A 234 31.22 -2.85 1.76
C PRO A 234 31.04 -1.62 2.66
N ASP A 235 31.89 -0.62 2.49
CA ASP A 235 31.72 0.66 3.17
C ASP A 235 30.71 1.52 2.42
N PRO A 236 29.59 1.95 3.05
CA PRO A 236 28.56 2.76 2.40
C PRO A 236 29.06 4.13 1.91
N LYS A 237 30.20 4.63 2.45
CA LYS A 237 30.78 5.91 2.06
C LYS A 237 31.67 5.85 0.83
N THR A 238 32.20 4.67 0.49
CA THR A 238 33.12 4.49 -0.65
C THR A 238 32.56 3.61 -1.75
N SER A 239 31.56 2.80 -1.45
CA SER A 239 30.95 1.90 -2.44
C SER A 239 30.21 2.67 -3.53
N THR A 240 30.27 2.17 -4.75
CA THR A 240 29.44 2.60 -5.88
C THR A 240 28.28 1.64 -6.18
N SER A 241 28.14 0.61 -5.36
CA SER A 241 27.09 -0.40 -5.46
C SER A 241 26.33 -0.50 -4.14
N TYR A 242 25.02 -0.59 -4.24
CA TYR A 242 24.13 -0.85 -3.12
C TYR A 242 24.42 -2.22 -2.47
N SER A 243 24.29 -2.31 -1.15
CA SER A 243 24.52 -3.56 -0.42
C SER A 243 23.39 -3.89 0.54
N SER A 244 22.96 -5.15 0.53
CA SER A 244 22.04 -5.71 1.52
C SER A 244 22.68 -5.96 2.89
N ASN A 245 23.99 -5.86 3.02
CA ASN A 245 24.67 -5.98 4.32
C ASN A 245 24.55 -4.70 5.17
N TRP A 246 24.06 -3.62 4.60
CA TRP A 246 23.83 -2.35 5.30
C TRP A 246 22.48 -2.34 6.00
N GLY A 247 22.37 -1.59 7.11
CA GLY A 247 21.10 -1.31 7.77
C GLY A 247 20.24 -0.34 6.95
N CYS A 248 18.96 -0.19 7.36
CA CYS A 248 18.02 0.69 6.66
C CYS A 248 18.57 2.10 6.50
N LYS A 249 19.12 2.69 7.57
CA LYS A 249 19.65 4.05 7.59
C LYS A 249 20.85 4.20 6.67
N GLU A 250 21.81 3.28 6.76
CA GLU A 250 23.02 3.31 5.92
C GLU A 250 22.71 3.19 4.43
N GLN A 251 21.71 2.36 4.07
CA GLN A 251 21.27 2.25 2.68
C GLN A 251 20.75 3.58 2.15
N PHE A 252 19.97 4.32 2.94
CA PHE A 252 19.42 5.61 2.54
C PHE A 252 20.48 6.71 2.56
N GLU A 253 21.33 6.77 3.58
CA GLU A 253 22.43 7.74 3.69
C GLU A 253 23.52 7.55 2.61
N SER A 254 23.62 6.36 2.03
CA SER A 254 24.58 6.09 0.94
C SER A 254 24.33 6.90 -0.33
N GLY A 255 23.08 7.35 -0.56
CA GLY A 255 22.69 8.05 -1.79
C GLY A 255 22.70 7.18 -3.04
N LEU A 256 22.69 5.85 -2.92
CA LEU A 256 22.84 4.92 -4.04
C LEU A 256 21.53 4.42 -4.65
N ILE A 257 20.38 4.84 -4.12
CA ILE A 257 19.06 4.41 -4.59
C ILE A 257 18.41 5.45 -5.54
N TYR A 258 19.18 6.35 -6.10
CA TYR A 258 18.70 7.45 -6.96
C TYR A 258 17.91 6.97 -8.18
N PHE A 259 18.13 5.74 -8.63
CA PHE A 259 17.46 5.13 -9.78
C PHE A 259 15.97 4.81 -9.54
N VAL A 260 15.47 4.87 -8.30
CA VAL A 260 14.03 4.92 -8.00
C VAL A 260 13.55 6.34 -8.28
N THR A 261 13.05 6.55 -9.50
CA THR A 261 12.86 7.91 -10.04
C THR A 261 11.60 8.60 -9.56
N ARG A 262 10.61 7.84 -9.16
CA ARG A 262 9.35 8.33 -8.59
C ARG A 262 8.67 7.22 -7.81
N ILE A 263 8.15 7.58 -6.63
CA ILE A 263 7.23 6.74 -5.86
C ILE A 263 5.89 7.48 -5.84
N ARG A 264 4.91 6.92 -6.50
CA ARG A 264 3.61 7.54 -6.79
C ARG A 264 2.44 6.70 -6.33
N ASP A 265 1.23 7.29 -6.37
CA ASP A 265 -0.01 6.65 -5.93
C ASP A 265 0.14 6.06 -4.51
N ARG A 266 0.73 6.88 -3.61
CA ARG A 266 1.04 6.49 -2.22
C ARG A 266 -0.23 6.44 -1.40
N ARG A 267 -0.90 5.29 -1.38
CA ARG A 267 -2.18 5.09 -0.71
C ARG A 267 -2.00 4.37 0.61
N PHE A 268 -2.17 5.09 1.71
CA PHE A 268 -2.12 4.55 3.07
C PHE A 268 -3.50 4.03 3.44
N VAL A 269 -3.67 2.72 3.36
CA VAL A 269 -4.99 2.05 3.33
C VAL A 269 -5.41 1.45 4.67
N ALA A 270 -4.47 1.15 5.56
CA ALA A 270 -4.79 0.68 6.90
C ALA A 270 -3.73 1.14 7.91
N VAL A 271 -4.17 1.51 9.11
CA VAL A 271 -3.33 1.91 10.22
C VAL A 271 -3.80 1.24 11.51
N ASP A 272 -3.00 0.33 12.02
CA ASP A 272 -3.20 -0.30 13.31
C ASP A 272 -2.47 0.53 14.39
N ARG A 273 -3.17 1.46 15.00
CA ARG A 273 -2.59 2.35 16.02
C ARG A 273 -2.18 1.62 17.30
N GLU A 274 -2.87 0.53 17.61
CA GLU A 274 -2.54 -0.27 18.79
C GLU A 274 -1.13 -0.86 18.69
N ARG A 275 -0.74 -1.28 17.49
CA ARG A 275 0.57 -1.86 17.22
C ARG A 275 1.53 -0.94 16.47
N GLY A 276 1.10 0.29 16.14
CA GLY A 276 1.91 1.25 15.40
C GLY A 276 2.28 0.73 14.00
N ILE A 277 1.33 0.11 13.30
CA ILE A 277 1.57 -0.46 11.96
C ILE A 277 0.81 0.36 10.93
N VAL A 278 1.50 0.69 9.84
CA VAL A 278 0.94 1.36 8.66
C VAL A 278 1.08 0.44 7.46
N PHE A 279 0.01 0.31 6.66
CA PHE A 279 0.04 -0.45 5.43
C PHE A 279 -0.31 0.45 4.24
N ALA A 280 0.50 0.38 3.19
CA ALA A 280 0.36 1.21 2.01
C ALA A 280 0.51 0.41 0.71
N PHE A 281 -0.23 0.84 -0.32
CA PHE A 281 0.03 0.49 -1.71
C PHE A 281 0.69 1.66 -2.43
N GLY A 282 1.51 1.35 -3.44
CA GLY A 282 2.15 2.35 -4.27
C GLY A 282 2.85 1.77 -5.48
N PHE A 283 3.47 2.65 -6.26
CA PHE A 283 4.25 2.30 -7.44
C PHE A 283 5.63 2.95 -7.39
N PHE A 284 6.67 2.15 -7.60
CA PHE A 284 8.05 2.62 -7.66
C PHE A 284 8.53 2.58 -9.11
N ASP A 285 8.59 3.74 -9.73
CA ASP A 285 9.00 3.90 -11.12
C ASP A 285 10.52 3.94 -11.26
N HIS A 286 11.02 3.23 -12.25
CA HIS A 286 12.42 3.17 -12.65
C HIS A 286 12.51 3.62 -14.11
N ALA A 287 12.77 4.91 -14.34
CA ALA A 287 12.69 5.52 -15.67
C ALA A 287 13.79 5.10 -16.62
N ALA A 288 14.86 4.46 -16.12
CA ALA A 288 16.04 4.11 -16.94
C ALA A 288 16.75 5.33 -17.58
N GLY A 289 17.51 5.13 -18.65
CA GLY A 289 18.14 6.22 -19.40
C GLY A 289 19.08 7.06 -18.55
N LYS A 290 18.90 8.38 -18.57
CA LYS A 290 19.78 9.35 -17.88
C LYS A 290 19.80 9.18 -16.35
N THR A 291 18.75 8.64 -15.76
CA THR A 291 18.65 8.47 -14.32
C THR A 291 19.56 7.38 -13.75
N ARG A 292 20.15 6.57 -14.63
CA ARG A 292 21.14 5.57 -14.24
C ARG A 292 22.51 6.14 -13.89
N ASN A 293 22.84 7.31 -14.42
CA ASN A 293 24.12 7.95 -14.21
C ASN A 293 23.91 9.16 -13.30
N PHE A 294 24.45 9.09 -12.11
CA PHE A 294 24.31 10.14 -11.11
C PHE A 294 25.58 10.28 -10.28
N THR A 295 25.71 11.43 -9.62
CA THR A 295 26.76 11.68 -8.66
C THR A 295 26.17 11.76 -7.27
N THR A 296 26.69 10.98 -6.35
CA THR A 296 26.28 11.04 -4.94
C THR A 296 26.71 12.38 -4.31
N PRO A 297 26.10 12.80 -3.17
CA PRO A 297 26.47 14.04 -2.50
C PRO A 297 27.95 14.16 -2.11
N ASP A 298 28.59 13.03 -1.86
CA ASP A 298 30.03 12.93 -1.53
C ASP A 298 30.95 12.80 -2.77
N GLY A 299 30.39 12.94 -3.98
CA GLY A 299 31.15 13.05 -5.24
C GLY A 299 31.42 11.73 -5.96
N ARG A 300 30.87 10.59 -5.54
CA ARG A 300 31.02 9.32 -6.26
C ARG A 300 30.19 9.32 -7.55
N ASN A 301 30.79 8.97 -8.67
CA ASN A 301 30.06 8.75 -9.92
C ASN A 301 29.52 7.31 -9.96
N VAL A 302 28.22 7.16 -10.13
CA VAL A 302 27.51 5.90 -10.04
C VAL A 302 26.72 5.64 -11.32
N THR A 303 26.77 4.39 -11.79
CA THR A 303 25.87 3.86 -12.81
C THR A 303 25.07 2.72 -12.18
N ALA A 304 23.80 2.94 -11.90
CA ALA A 304 22.93 1.96 -11.24
C ALA A 304 21.50 2.00 -11.78
N GLY A 305 20.73 0.96 -11.49
CA GLY A 305 19.34 0.84 -11.93
C GLY A 305 19.18 0.19 -13.30
N PRO A 306 17.94 0.00 -13.75
CA PRO A 306 17.62 -0.79 -14.94
C PRO A 306 17.98 -0.10 -16.24
N VAL A 307 18.26 -0.90 -17.28
CA VAL A 307 18.52 -0.41 -18.65
C VAL A 307 17.22 -0.01 -19.35
N ALA A 308 16.14 -0.77 -19.14
CA ALA A 308 14.81 -0.48 -19.67
C ALA A 308 13.87 -0.01 -18.55
N PRO A 309 12.93 0.91 -18.82
CA PRO A 309 11.99 1.39 -17.81
C PRO A 309 11.00 0.30 -17.38
N TRP A 310 10.68 0.30 -16.10
CA TRP A 310 9.64 -0.56 -15.51
C TRP A 310 9.20 0.03 -14.15
N THR A 311 8.15 -0.54 -13.59
CA THR A 311 7.59 -0.12 -12.31
C THR A 311 7.45 -1.32 -11.37
N TRP A 312 7.74 -1.15 -10.07
CA TRP A 312 7.27 -2.04 -9.03
C TRP A 312 5.86 -1.61 -8.59
N GLN A 313 4.89 -2.52 -8.66
CA GLN A 313 3.66 -2.44 -7.88
C GLN A 313 3.93 -3.07 -6.52
N ILE A 314 3.69 -2.33 -5.46
CA ILE A 314 4.12 -2.72 -4.11
C ILE A 314 2.99 -2.57 -3.10
N ALA A 315 2.96 -3.50 -2.16
CA ALA A 315 2.26 -3.39 -0.89
C ALA A 315 3.30 -3.48 0.23
N GLU A 316 3.32 -2.48 1.10
CA GLU A 316 4.39 -2.32 2.08
C GLU A 316 3.84 -1.95 3.44
N LEU A 317 4.32 -2.61 4.48
CA LEU A 317 3.98 -2.32 5.86
C LEU A 317 5.19 -1.79 6.64
N PHE A 318 4.89 -0.93 7.60
CA PHE A 318 5.86 -0.28 8.46
C PHE A 318 5.46 -0.47 9.92
N LYS A 319 6.34 -1.05 10.74
CA LYS A 319 6.24 -1.00 12.20
C LYS A 319 6.92 0.27 12.68
N ILE A 320 6.17 1.12 13.37
CA ILE A 320 6.61 2.43 13.83
C ILE A 320 6.52 2.51 15.35
N GLU A 321 7.61 2.93 15.99
CA GLU A 321 7.70 3.18 17.41
C GLU A 321 8.46 4.49 17.65
N ASN A 322 8.00 5.30 18.57
CA ASN A 322 8.65 6.58 18.95
C ASN A 322 9.01 7.46 17.73
N ASN A 323 8.12 7.53 16.74
CA ASN A 323 8.31 8.22 15.46
C ASN A 323 9.47 7.69 14.59
N GLN A 324 9.89 6.44 14.81
CA GLN A 324 10.91 5.77 14.00
C GLN A 324 10.37 4.47 13.41
N ILE A 325 10.83 4.15 12.21
CA ILE A 325 10.51 2.90 11.51
C ILE A 325 11.47 1.82 12.02
N ARG A 326 10.91 0.80 12.66
CA ARG A 326 11.68 -0.31 13.24
C ARG A 326 11.75 -1.53 12.32
N ARG A 327 10.71 -1.76 11.53
CA ARG A 327 10.67 -2.89 10.62
C ARG A 327 9.80 -2.60 9.42
N ILE A 328 10.21 -3.13 8.28
CA ILE A 328 9.52 -2.97 7.00
C ILE A 328 9.35 -4.35 6.39
N GLU A 329 8.17 -4.61 5.83
CA GLU A 329 7.92 -5.82 5.05
C GLU A 329 7.09 -5.48 3.83
N ALA A 330 7.54 -5.91 2.66
CA ALA A 330 6.91 -5.62 1.39
C ALA A 330 6.70 -6.87 0.56
N VAL A 331 5.60 -6.89 -0.19
CA VAL A 331 5.45 -7.76 -1.35
C VAL A 331 5.29 -6.91 -2.59
N LEU A 332 5.99 -7.27 -3.65
CA LEU A 332 6.08 -6.46 -4.85
C LEU A 332 6.26 -7.31 -6.10
N GLN A 333 5.75 -6.79 -7.20
CA GLN A 333 5.93 -7.39 -8.52
C GLN A 333 6.32 -6.34 -9.57
N LYS A 334 7.02 -6.78 -10.60
CA LYS A 334 7.31 -5.96 -11.76
C LYS A 334 6.05 -5.80 -12.61
N CYS A 335 5.76 -4.58 -13.02
CA CYS A 335 4.65 -4.28 -13.91
C CYS A 335 5.09 -3.29 -15.01
N PRO A 336 4.26 -3.07 -16.05
CA PRO A 336 4.52 -2.09 -17.09
C PRO A 336 4.80 -0.70 -16.51
N TYR A 337 5.77 0.01 -17.08
CA TYR A 337 6.12 1.36 -16.66
C TYR A 337 4.92 2.30 -16.73
N GLY A 338 4.63 2.96 -15.60
CA GLY A 338 3.51 3.89 -15.53
C GLY A 338 2.13 3.26 -15.32
N MET A 339 2.03 1.96 -15.02
CA MET A 339 0.76 1.29 -14.71
C MET A 339 0.04 1.97 -13.54
N ASN A 340 -1.29 2.05 -13.57
CA ASN A 340 -2.14 2.59 -12.51
C ASN A 340 -2.80 1.48 -11.68
N SER A 341 -3.18 1.85 -10.43
CA SER A 341 -3.83 0.92 -9.49
C SER A 341 -5.29 0.61 -9.81
N GLY A 342 -5.93 1.45 -10.62
CA GLY A 342 -7.39 1.42 -10.76
C GLY A 342 -8.15 2.07 -9.59
N TRP A 343 -7.47 2.55 -8.54
CA TRP A 343 -8.09 3.16 -7.34
C TRP A 343 -7.97 4.68 -7.30
N SER A 344 -7.04 5.24 -8.02
CA SER A 344 -6.81 6.69 -8.14
C SER A 344 -7.23 7.20 -9.52
N THR A 345 -7.58 8.50 -9.61
CA THR A 345 -7.68 9.16 -10.92
C THR A 345 -6.30 9.18 -11.58
N PHE A 346 -6.26 9.47 -12.88
CA PHE A 346 -4.99 9.53 -13.61
C PHE A 346 -4.01 10.50 -12.95
N GLU A 347 -4.45 11.70 -12.61
CA GLU A 347 -3.63 12.77 -12.00
C GLU A 347 -3.11 12.33 -10.63
N LYS A 348 -3.97 11.76 -9.78
CA LYS A 348 -3.58 11.26 -8.46
C LYS A 348 -2.64 10.06 -8.55
N GLY A 349 -2.87 9.17 -9.50
CA GLY A 349 -2.02 8.00 -9.73
C GLY A 349 -0.60 8.36 -10.21
N TRP A 350 -0.41 9.58 -10.74
CA TRP A 350 0.89 10.12 -11.12
C TRP A 350 1.53 11.01 -10.06
N SER A 351 0.77 11.40 -9.03
CA SER A 351 1.27 12.21 -7.92
C SER A 351 2.10 11.38 -6.94
N ASP A 352 3.12 12.00 -6.36
CA ASP A 352 3.90 11.48 -5.23
C ASP A 352 3.39 12.02 -3.87
N GLU A 353 2.26 12.70 -3.87
CA GLU A 353 1.59 13.14 -2.65
C GLU A 353 0.93 11.97 -1.90
N ILE A 354 0.81 12.15 -0.58
CA ILE A 354 0.10 11.21 0.30
C ILE A 354 -1.38 11.16 -0.08
N GLN A 355 -1.90 9.96 -0.25
CA GLN A 355 -3.33 9.71 -0.38
C GLN A 355 -3.83 8.95 0.85
N ILE A 356 -4.60 9.64 1.69
CA ILE A 356 -5.26 9.02 2.84
C ILE A 356 -6.57 8.43 2.34
N VAL A 357 -6.66 7.11 2.35
CA VAL A 357 -7.88 6.36 1.99
C VAL A 357 -8.80 6.31 3.20
N LYS A 358 -10.09 6.66 3.01
CA LYS A 358 -11.13 6.68 4.06
C LYS A 358 -12.22 5.68 3.75
#